data_a2b462f999af6a581de52b368670b531
#
_entry.id   a2b462f999af6a581de52b368670b531
#
_cell.length_a   1.000
_cell.length_b   1.000
_cell.length_c   1.000
_cell.angle_alpha   90.00
_cell.angle_beta   90.00
_cell.angle_gamma   90.00
#
_symmetry.space_group_name_H-M   'P 1'
#
loop_
_entity.id
_entity.type
_entity.pdbx_description
1 polymer ?
#
loop_
_entity_poly.entity_id
_entity_poly.type
_entity_poly.pdbx_seq_one_letter_code
_entity_poly.pdbx_strand_id
1 'polypeptide(L)'
;MQQIRIALRGHAVVLMGKNTMMRKAIRGHLQNNPQLELLLPHIKGNIGFVFTKEDLVTIRDMVLANKVKAPARAGAIAPLDVQIPAQNTGLGPEKTSFFQALNIPTKITKGTIEIIQNVDLIKTGDKVGMSESTLLNMLGISPFTYGLIVKKVSSIHFFSKLVHFWANYIS
;
A
#
# COMPACT_ATOMS: atom_id res chain seq x y z
N MET A 1 -9.45 1.45 0.01
CA MET A 1 -10.37 1.49 1.18
C MET A 1 -11.76 0.97 0.88
N GLN A 2 -12.46 1.42 -0.18
CA GLN A 2 -13.81 0.96 -0.48
C GLN A 2 -13.89 -0.56 -0.73
N GLN A 3 -12.96 -1.12 -1.49
CA GLN A 3 -12.89 -2.57 -1.75
C GLN A 3 -12.76 -3.38 -0.45
N ILE A 4 -11.92 -2.91 0.49
CA ILE A 4 -11.74 -3.57 1.80
C ILE A 4 -13.02 -3.49 2.63
N ARG A 5 -13.72 -2.36 2.63
CA ARG A 5 -15.00 -2.23 3.31
C ARG A 5 -16.08 -3.16 2.73
N ILE A 6 -16.08 -3.31 1.41
CA ILE A 6 -17.01 -4.23 0.72
C ILE A 6 -16.67 -5.68 1.07
N ALA A 7 -15.39 -6.05 1.03
CA ALA A 7 -14.93 -7.41 1.34
C ALA A 7 -15.19 -7.81 2.80
N LEU A 8 -15.11 -6.86 3.73
CA LEU A 8 -15.36 -7.10 5.15
C LEU A 8 -16.83 -6.93 5.56
N ARG A 9 -17.69 -6.55 4.63
CA ARG A 9 -19.10 -6.29 4.90
C ARG A 9 -19.81 -7.56 5.40
N GLY A 10 -20.45 -7.48 6.55
CA GLY A 10 -21.10 -8.62 7.21
C GLY A 10 -20.20 -9.37 8.21
N HIS A 11 -18.87 -9.31 8.07
CA HIS A 11 -17.90 -9.98 8.92
C HIS A 11 -17.22 -9.04 9.90
N ALA A 12 -17.00 -7.79 9.49
CA ALA A 12 -16.33 -6.80 10.32
C ALA A 12 -16.77 -5.37 10.00
N VAL A 13 -16.59 -4.48 10.97
CA VAL A 13 -16.85 -3.04 10.82
C VAL A 13 -15.52 -2.29 10.81
N VAL A 14 -15.28 -1.55 9.73
CA VAL A 14 -14.06 -0.73 9.57
C VAL A 14 -14.35 0.69 10.02
N LEU A 15 -13.67 1.11 11.09
CA LEU A 15 -13.70 2.48 11.61
C LEU A 15 -12.45 3.23 11.15
N MET A 16 -12.66 4.30 10.41
CA MET A 16 -11.60 5.19 9.94
C MET A 16 -12.08 6.62 9.95
N GLY A 17 -11.29 7.53 10.51
CA GLY A 17 -11.66 8.92 10.62
C GLY A 17 -10.52 9.79 11.15
N LYS A 18 -10.83 11.04 11.43
CA LYS A 18 -9.87 11.95 12.09
C LYS A 18 -9.52 11.43 13.48
N ASN A 19 -8.22 11.41 13.81
CA ASN A 19 -7.72 10.89 15.09
C ASN A 19 -8.39 11.60 16.31
N THR A 20 -8.65 12.88 16.19
CA THR A 20 -9.34 13.65 17.24
C THR A 20 -10.76 13.14 17.49
N MET A 21 -11.50 12.83 16.42
CA MET A 21 -12.86 12.30 16.52
C MET A 21 -12.87 10.88 17.08
N MET A 22 -11.93 10.03 16.63
CA MET A 22 -11.79 8.66 17.16
C MET A 22 -11.47 8.68 18.66
N ARG A 23 -10.54 9.54 19.10
CA ARG A 23 -10.22 9.68 20.52
C ARG A 23 -11.41 10.18 21.33
N LYS A 24 -12.19 11.14 20.80
CA LYS A 24 -13.40 11.64 21.47
C LYS A 24 -14.45 10.55 21.61
N ALA A 25 -14.69 9.78 20.55
CA ALA A 25 -15.63 8.66 20.58
C ALA A 25 -15.21 7.59 21.60
N ILE A 26 -13.94 7.19 21.60
CA ILE A 26 -13.42 6.20 22.56
C ILE A 26 -13.59 6.69 24.00
N ARG A 27 -13.25 7.97 24.28
CA ARG A 27 -13.42 8.54 25.64
C ARG A 27 -14.87 8.55 26.08
N GLY A 28 -15.82 8.79 25.17
CA GLY A 28 -17.25 8.74 25.49
C GLY A 28 -17.75 7.34 25.83
N HIS A 29 -17.06 6.29 25.43
CA HIS A 29 -17.42 4.91 25.70
C HIS A 29 -16.60 4.23 26.81
N LEU A 30 -15.64 4.94 27.43
CA LEU A 30 -14.79 4.38 28.49
C LEU A 30 -15.60 3.96 29.73
N GLN A 31 -16.71 4.64 30.03
CA GLN A 31 -17.58 4.29 31.16
C GLN A 31 -18.18 2.88 30.98
N ASN A 32 -18.52 2.53 29.74
CA ASN A 32 -19.10 1.22 29.43
C ASN A 32 -18.03 0.15 29.17
N ASN A 33 -16.83 0.55 28.75
CA ASN A 33 -15.77 -0.37 28.38
C ASN A 33 -14.38 0.23 28.66
N PRO A 34 -13.85 0.09 29.90
CA PRO A 34 -12.57 0.68 30.29
C PRO A 34 -11.38 0.19 29.46
N GLN A 35 -11.45 -1.00 28.87
CA GLN A 35 -10.37 -1.57 28.05
C GLN A 35 -10.10 -0.78 26.77
N LEU A 36 -11.05 0.06 26.33
CA LEU A 36 -10.86 0.95 25.19
C LEU A 36 -9.78 2.01 25.46
N GLU A 37 -9.41 2.27 26.69
CA GLU A 37 -8.32 3.19 27.04
C GLU A 37 -7.00 2.74 26.44
N LEU A 38 -6.76 1.43 26.34
CA LEU A 38 -5.56 0.85 25.72
C LEU A 38 -5.39 1.22 24.25
N LEU A 39 -6.45 1.66 23.59
CA LEU A 39 -6.40 2.08 22.19
C LEU A 39 -5.90 3.51 22.00
N LEU A 40 -6.08 4.38 22.99
CA LEU A 40 -5.75 5.80 22.89
C LEU A 40 -4.30 6.09 22.52
N PRO A 41 -3.27 5.41 23.09
CA PRO A 41 -1.88 5.65 22.73
C PRO A 41 -1.53 5.20 21.31
N HIS A 42 -2.32 4.29 20.74
CA HIS A 42 -2.11 3.79 19.39
C HIS A 42 -2.69 4.70 18.29
N ILE A 43 -3.50 5.70 18.65
CA ILE A 43 -4.10 6.64 17.69
C ILE A 43 -3.08 7.70 17.29
N LYS A 44 -2.18 7.34 16.35
CA LYS A 44 -1.16 8.24 15.79
C LYS A 44 -1.05 8.00 14.28
N GLY A 45 -0.98 9.06 13.49
CA GLY A 45 -0.86 8.97 12.02
C GLY A 45 -2.15 8.47 11.33
N ASN A 46 -2.00 7.86 10.18
CA ASN A 46 -3.12 7.33 9.37
C ASN A 46 -3.51 5.93 9.84
N ILE A 47 -4.38 5.84 10.81
CA ILE A 47 -4.81 4.58 11.39
C ILE A 47 -6.29 4.34 11.21
N GLY A 48 -6.68 3.07 11.34
CA GLY A 48 -8.06 2.64 11.44
C GLY A 48 -8.17 1.42 12.34
N PHE A 49 -9.40 1.13 12.73
CA PHE A 49 -9.75 -0.03 13.52
C PHE A 49 -10.73 -0.91 12.75
N VAL A 50 -10.56 -2.20 12.88
CA VAL A 50 -11.51 -3.19 12.39
C VAL A 50 -12.06 -3.93 13.60
N PHE A 51 -13.35 -3.82 13.83
CA PHE A 51 -14.07 -4.53 14.86
C PHE A 51 -14.74 -5.75 14.26
N THR A 52 -14.51 -6.91 14.83
CA THR A 52 -15.09 -8.16 14.35
C THR A 52 -15.53 -9.05 15.50
N LYS A 53 -16.52 -9.91 15.23
CA LYS A 53 -16.92 -11.01 16.12
C LYS A 53 -16.29 -12.33 15.68
N GLU A 54 -15.72 -12.36 14.48
CA GLU A 54 -15.12 -13.55 13.88
C GLU A 54 -13.67 -13.76 14.31
N ASP A 55 -13.04 -14.77 13.74
CA ASP A 55 -11.65 -15.06 14.03
C ASP A 55 -10.71 -13.98 13.48
N LEU A 56 -9.78 -13.55 14.33
CA LEU A 56 -8.84 -12.46 14.02
C LEU A 56 -7.88 -12.81 12.88
N VAL A 57 -7.51 -14.08 12.76
CA VAL A 57 -6.60 -14.56 11.71
C VAL A 57 -7.28 -14.44 10.35
N THR A 58 -8.52 -14.90 10.25
CA THR A 58 -9.33 -14.82 9.04
C THR A 58 -9.50 -13.37 8.57
N ILE A 59 -9.86 -12.48 9.49
CA ILE A 59 -10.03 -11.04 9.16
C ILE A 59 -8.71 -10.40 8.75
N ARG A 60 -7.62 -10.72 9.43
CA ARG A 60 -6.27 -10.24 9.06
C ARG A 60 -5.92 -10.67 7.63
N ASP A 61 -6.14 -11.92 7.30
CA ASP A 61 -5.81 -12.46 5.99
C ASP A 61 -6.69 -11.85 4.89
N MET A 62 -7.98 -11.62 5.16
CA MET A 62 -8.87 -10.88 4.26
C MET A 62 -8.39 -9.44 4.02
N VAL A 63 -7.94 -8.74 5.05
CA VAL A 63 -7.39 -7.39 4.93
C VAL A 63 -6.10 -7.39 4.11
N LEU A 64 -5.21 -8.35 4.35
CA LEU A 64 -3.92 -8.47 3.63
C LEU A 64 -4.11 -8.90 2.17
N ALA A 65 -5.10 -9.73 1.87
CA ALA A 65 -5.41 -10.17 0.51
C ALA A 65 -5.90 -9.03 -0.39
N ASN A 66 -6.53 -8.00 0.18
CA ASN A 66 -7.04 -6.83 -0.54
C ASN A 66 -5.96 -5.76 -0.83
N LYS A 67 -4.73 -6.18 -1.10
CA LYS A 67 -3.69 -5.29 -1.61
C LYS A 67 -3.91 -5.02 -3.09
N VAL A 68 -3.82 -3.74 -3.47
CA VAL A 68 -4.00 -3.29 -4.85
C VAL A 68 -2.65 -2.84 -5.39
N LYS A 69 -2.29 -3.34 -6.56
CA LYS A 69 -1.09 -2.85 -7.28
C LYS A 69 -1.27 -1.38 -7.63
N ALA A 70 -0.21 -0.61 -7.49
CA ALA A 70 -0.21 0.81 -7.76
C ALA A 70 1.02 1.23 -8.56
N PRO A 71 0.83 2.17 -9.50
CA PRO A 71 1.94 2.72 -10.27
C PRO A 71 2.86 3.55 -9.35
N ALA A 72 4.13 3.58 -9.70
CA ALA A 72 5.08 4.48 -9.06
C ALA A 72 4.72 5.93 -9.39
N ARG A 73 4.52 6.76 -8.37
CA ARG A 73 4.28 8.19 -8.53
C ARG A 73 5.57 8.97 -8.33
N ALA A 74 5.84 9.95 -9.18
CA ALA A 74 6.95 10.86 -9.02
C ALA A 74 6.88 11.58 -7.68
N GLY A 75 8.01 11.65 -6.98
CA GLY A 75 8.11 12.27 -5.67
C GLY A 75 7.80 11.36 -4.48
N ALA A 76 7.22 10.19 -4.69
CA ALA A 76 6.99 9.19 -3.63
C ALA A 76 8.32 8.53 -3.20
N ILE A 77 8.37 8.06 -1.96
CA ILE A 77 9.50 7.26 -1.46
C ILE A 77 9.21 5.79 -1.77
N ALA A 78 10.18 5.11 -2.37
CA ALA A 78 10.04 3.71 -2.73
C ALA A 78 10.04 2.81 -1.47
N PRO A 79 9.00 2.00 -1.25
CA PRO A 79 8.94 1.09 -0.12
C PRO A 79 9.75 -0.20 -0.35
N LEU A 80 10.13 -0.47 -1.57
CA LEU A 80 10.90 -1.65 -1.98
C LEU A 80 11.71 -1.35 -3.23
N ASP A 81 12.70 -2.22 -3.50
CA ASP A 81 13.52 -2.13 -4.70
C ASP A 81 12.69 -2.44 -5.95
N VAL A 82 12.91 -1.67 -7.00
CA VAL A 82 12.24 -1.85 -8.30
C VAL A 82 13.28 -2.20 -9.34
N GLN A 83 13.18 -3.42 -9.86
CA GLN A 83 13.98 -3.90 -10.97
C GLN A 83 13.13 -4.02 -12.23
N ILE A 84 13.74 -3.68 -13.37
CA ILE A 84 13.15 -3.94 -14.68
C ILE A 84 13.90 -5.14 -15.26
N PRO A 85 13.20 -6.26 -15.56
CA PRO A 85 13.83 -7.42 -16.18
C PRO A 85 14.18 -7.14 -17.64
N ALA A 86 15.18 -7.86 -18.15
CA ALA A 86 15.49 -7.89 -19.57
C ALA A 86 14.28 -8.42 -20.34
N GLN A 87 13.68 -7.58 -21.18
CA GLN A 87 12.50 -7.93 -21.97
C GLN A 87 12.32 -7.01 -23.17
N ASN A 88 11.54 -7.45 -24.13
CA ASN A 88 11.06 -6.57 -25.19
C ASN A 88 9.93 -5.70 -24.64
N THR A 89 10.07 -4.38 -24.77
CA THR A 89 9.11 -3.42 -24.21
C THR A 89 7.90 -3.19 -25.12
N GLY A 90 7.98 -3.54 -26.39
CA GLY A 90 6.96 -3.23 -27.38
C GLY A 90 6.86 -1.75 -27.75
N LEU A 91 7.74 -0.91 -27.19
CA LEU A 91 7.77 0.52 -27.46
C LEU A 91 8.58 0.83 -28.74
N GLY A 92 8.14 1.84 -29.46
CA GLY A 92 8.84 2.31 -30.66
C GLY A 92 10.16 3.02 -30.34
N PRO A 93 11.08 3.10 -31.33
CA PRO A 93 12.42 3.68 -31.14
C PRO A 93 12.41 5.15 -30.73
N GLU A 94 11.32 5.88 -30.94
CA GLU A 94 11.16 7.27 -30.51
C GLU A 94 11.19 7.44 -28.98
N LYS A 95 10.97 6.36 -28.22
CA LYS A 95 11.01 6.37 -26.76
C LYS A 95 12.39 6.05 -26.18
N THR A 96 13.41 5.85 -27.01
CA THR A 96 14.77 5.48 -26.57
C THR A 96 15.38 6.53 -25.62
N SER A 97 15.02 7.80 -25.79
CA SER A 97 15.51 8.89 -24.94
C SER A 97 15.20 8.71 -23.44
N PHE A 98 14.06 8.11 -23.12
CA PHE A 98 13.70 7.82 -21.72
C PHE A 98 14.63 6.76 -21.09
N PHE A 99 15.00 5.76 -21.85
CA PHE A 99 15.91 4.70 -21.40
C PHE A 99 17.33 5.25 -21.27
N GLN A 100 17.77 6.09 -22.20
CA GLN A 100 19.09 6.74 -22.15
C GLN A 100 19.21 7.67 -20.95
N ALA A 101 18.19 8.45 -20.63
CA ALA A 101 18.16 9.33 -19.45
C ALA A 101 18.34 8.58 -18.14
N LEU A 102 17.97 7.31 -18.09
CA LEU A 102 18.10 6.42 -16.93
C LEU A 102 19.27 5.44 -17.02
N ASN A 103 20.16 5.63 -18.02
CA ASN A 103 21.30 4.75 -18.30
C ASN A 103 20.93 3.26 -18.45
N ILE A 104 19.77 2.98 -19.01
CA ILE A 104 19.29 1.62 -19.25
C ILE A 104 19.83 1.13 -20.59
N PRO A 105 20.62 0.04 -20.63
CA PRO A 105 21.13 -0.49 -21.88
C PRO A 105 20.00 -1.13 -22.69
N THR A 106 19.77 -0.61 -23.89
CA THR A 106 18.71 -1.09 -24.79
C THR A 106 19.26 -1.32 -26.18
N LYS A 107 18.61 -2.21 -26.91
CA LYS A 107 18.82 -2.40 -28.36
C LYS A 107 17.48 -2.30 -29.07
N ILE A 108 17.53 -1.98 -30.35
CA ILE A 108 16.34 -1.97 -31.21
C ILE A 108 16.29 -3.29 -31.96
N THR A 109 15.23 -4.04 -31.75
CA THR A 109 14.99 -5.35 -32.39
C THR A 109 13.61 -5.32 -33.03
N LYS A 110 13.54 -5.58 -34.31
CA LYS A 110 12.26 -5.59 -35.08
C LYS A 110 11.42 -4.31 -34.90
N GLY A 111 12.06 -3.14 -34.80
CA GLY A 111 11.39 -1.87 -34.64
C GLY A 111 10.87 -1.58 -33.23
N THR A 112 11.21 -2.38 -32.25
CA THR A 112 10.86 -2.19 -30.84
C THR A 112 12.10 -2.11 -29.97
N ILE A 113 11.98 -1.43 -28.82
CA ILE A 113 13.05 -1.34 -27.82
C ILE A 113 13.07 -2.61 -26.98
N GLU A 114 14.23 -3.24 -26.89
CA GLU A 114 14.48 -4.39 -26.03
C GLU A 114 15.53 -4.02 -24.98
N ILE A 115 15.23 -4.33 -23.70
CA ILE A 115 16.15 -4.16 -22.58
C ILE A 115 17.07 -5.38 -22.54
N ILE A 116 18.39 -5.15 -22.57
CA ILE A 116 19.40 -6.20 -22.72
C ILE A 116 19.63 -6.96 -21.44
N GLN A 117 19.58 -6.27 -20.30
CA GLN A 117 19.88 -6.84 -18.97
C GLN A 117 18.93 -6.30 -17.91
N ASN A 118 18.84 -7.02 -16.79
CA ASN A 118 18.08 -6.52 -15.63
C ASN A 118 18.73 -5.26 -15.10
N VAL A 119 17.91 -4.24 -14.81
CA VAL A 119 18.37 -2.95 -14.30
C VAL A 119 17.65 -2.63 -13.01
N ASP A 120 18.42 -2.29 -11.98
CA ASP A 120 17.89 -1.74 -10.74
C ASP A 120 17.53 -0.28 -10.98
N LEU A 121 16.23 0.03 -11.02
CA LEU A 121 15.76 1.37 -11.35
C LEU A 121 15.67 2.25 -10.11
N ILE A 122 15.11 1.72 -9.03
CA ILE A 122 14.84 2.45 -7.80
C ILE A 122 15.20 1.55 -6.62
N LYS A 123 15.90 2.09 -5.62
CA LYS A 123 16.20 1.39 -4.36
C LYS A 123 15.22 1.77 -3.26
N THR A 124 15.06 0.88 -2.30
CA THR A 124 14.24 1.13 -1.11
C THR A 124 14.70 2.38 -0.37
N GLY A 125 13.77 3.29 -0.13
CA GLY A 125 14.02 4.58 0.53
C GLY A 125 14.38 5.73 -0.41
N ASP A 126 14.61 5.47 -1.69
CA ASP A 126 14.87 6.50 -2.68
C ASP A 126 13.57 7.18 -3.14
N LYS A 127 13.71 8.44 -3.51
CA LYS A 127 12.60 9.21 -4.07
C LYS A 127 12.44 8.89 -5.54
N VAL A 128 11.25 8.47 -5.94
CA VAL A 128 10.92 8.17 -7.34
C VAL A 128 11.02 9.43 -8.19
N GLY A 129 11.88 9.42 -9.21
CA GLY A 129 11.99 10.50 -10.18
C GLY A 129 10.86 10.51 -11.20
N MET A 130 10.71 11.63 -11.91
CA MET A 130 9.69 11.77 -12.96
C MET A 130 9.95 10.81 -14.12
N SER A 131 11.21 10.67 -14.55
CA SER A 131 11.61 9.79 -15.64
C SER A 131 11.33 8.33 -15.33
N GLU A 132 11.66 7.88 -14.11
CA GLU A 132 11.41 6.52 -13.62
C GLU A 132 9.90 6.23 -13.55
N SER A 133 9.13 7.15 -12.98
CA SER A 133 7.67 7.04 -12.92
C SER A 133 7.05 6.93 -14.31
N THR A 134 7.48 7.77 -15.24
CA THR A 134 6.98 7.78 -16.63
C THR A 134 7.34 6.49 -17.34
N LEU A 135 8.58 6.01 -17.20
CA LEU A 135 9.03 4.76 -17.80
C LEU A 135 8.24 3.55 -17.28
N LEU A 136 8.06 3.43 -15.97
CA LEU A 136 7.28 2.35 -15.37
C LEU A 136 5.82 2.36 -15.83
N ASN A 137 5.21 3.54 -15.97
CA ASN A 137 3.87 3.66 -16.50
C ASN A 137 3.78 3.25 -17.97
N MET A 138 4.77 3.60 -18.79
CA MET A 138 4.82 3.20 -20.22
C MET A 138 5.01 1.68 -20.37
N LEU A 139 5.76 1.05 -19.49
CA LEU A 139 5.94 -0.40 -19.43
C LEU A 139 4.75 -1.14 -18.81
N GLY A 140 3.75 -0.43 -18.28
CA GLY A 140 2.62 -1.03 -17.57
C GLY A 140 2.99 -1.71 -16.25
N ILE A 141 4.16 -1.40 -15.70
CA ILE A 141 4.67 -1.99 -14.47
C ILE A 141 4.15 -1.17 -13.28
N SER A 142 3.41 -1.83 -12.42
CA SER A 142 2.96 -1.29 -11.14
C SER A 142 3.74 -1.95 -10.00
N PRO A 143 4.91 -1.40 -9.62
CA PRO A 143 5.83 -2.08 -8.71
C PRO A 143 5.38 -2.03 -7.26
N PHE A 144 4.56 -1.07 -6.90
CA PHE A 144 4.12 -0.87 -5.53
C PHE A 144 2.74 -1.48 -5.27
N THR A 145 2.46 -1.76 -4.02
CA THR A 145 1.14 -2.23 -3.59
C THR A 145 0.63 -1.34 -2.48
N TYR A 146 -0.57 -0.82 -2.63
CA TYR A 146 -1.29 -0.15 -1.56
C TYR A 146 -2.15 -1.16 -0.82
N GLY A 147 -2.01 -1.16 0.49
CA GLY A 147 -2.79 -2.03 1.34
C GLY A 147 -2.76 -1.57 2.78
N LEU A 148 -3.51 -2.27 3.61
CA LEU A 148 -3.48 -2.05 5.04
C LEU A 148 -2.42 -2.95 5.67
N ILE A 149 -1.65 -2.39 6.59
CA ILE A 149 -0.68 -3.14 7.40
C ILE A 149 -1.28 -3.33 8.78
N VAL A 150 -1.49 -4.57 9.17
CA VAL A 150 -1.97 -4.91 10.51
C VAL A 150 -0.82 -4.72 11.50
N LYS A 151 -0.96 -3.75 12.42
CA LYS A 151 0.06 -3.44 13.43
C LYS A 151 -0.14 -4.21 14.71
N LYS A 152 -1.36 -4.32 15.17
CA LYS A 152 -1.70 -4.98 16.42
C LYS A 152 -3.07 -5.62 16.34
N VAL A 153 -3.16 -6.81 16.90
CA VAL A 153 -4.40 -7.56 17.05
C VAL A 153 -4.64 -7.72 18.55
N SER A 154 -5.82 -7.38 19.03
CA SER A 154 -6.18 -7.48 20.44
C SER A 154 -7.58 -8.06 20.56
N SER A 155 -7.79 -9.02 21.43
CA SER A 155 -9.13 -9.44 21.83
C SER A 155 -9.57 -8.60 23.05
N ILE A 156 -10.59 -7.77 22.85
CA ILE A 156 -11.24 -7.02 23.92
C ILE A 156 -12.39 -7.88 24.44
N HIS A 157 -12.34 -8.23 25.72
CA HIS A 157 -13.04 -9.40 26.32
C HIS A 157 -14.57 -9.31 26.39
N PHE A 158 -15.27 -8.40 25.76
CA PHE A 158 -16.73 -8.41 25.96
C PHE A 158 -17.62 -8.39 24.71
N PHE A 159 -17.21 -8.02 23.51
CA PHE A 159 -18.10 -8.09 22.32
C PHE A 159 -17.41 -8.01 20.95
N SER A 160 -16.14 -7.69 20.86
CA SER A 160 -15.48 -7.60 19.55
C SER A 160 -13.96 -7.78 19.64
N LYS A 161 -13.43 -8.57 18.74
CA LYS A 161 -12.00 -8.69 18.51
C LYS A 161 -11.58 -7.48 17.69
N LEU A 162 -10.46 -6.86 18.04
CA LEU A 162 -9.97 -5.64 17.43
C LEU A 162 -8.70 -5.90 16.61
N VAL A 163 -8.73 -5.53 15.37
CA VAL A 163 -7.55 -5.46 14.52
C VAL A 163 -7.19 -4.00 14.28
N HIS A 164 -6.05 -3.59 14.81
CA HIS A 164 -5.48 -2.26 14.56
C HIS A 164 -4.60 -2.33 13.32
N PHE A 165 -4.88 -1.50 12.35
CA PHE A 165 -4.10 -1.42 11.12
C PHE A 165 -3.66 0.02 10.80
N TRP A 166 -2.57 0.13 10.08
CA TRP A 166 -2.12 1.36 9.50
C TRP A 166 -2.38 1.35 8.00
N ALA A 167 -3.02 2.40 7.49
CA ALA A 167 -3.11 2.62 6.06
C ALA A 167 -1.80 3.30 5.61
N ASN A 168 -0.91 2.56 4.97
CA ASN A 168 0.19 3.16 4.24
C ASN A 168 -0.40 3.84 2.99
N TYR A 169 -0.78 5.09 3.15
CA TYR A 169 -0.82 6.00 2.02
C TYR A 169 0.62 6.47 1.83
N ILE A 170 1.29 5.96 0.81
CA ILE A 170 2.47 6.63 0.27
C ILE A 170 1.91 7.87 -0.41
N SER A 171 1.97 8.99 0.29
CA SER A 171 1.68 10.31 -0.26
C SER A 171 2.82 10.74 -1.18
#